data_bebec2ca7fad1729cee0ef0dfb82c9cc
#
_entry.id   bebec2ca7fad1729cee0ef0dfb82c9cc
#
_cell.length_a   1.000
_cell.length_b   1.000
_cell.length_c   1.000
_cell.angle_alpha   90.00
_cell.angle_beta   90.00
_cell.angle_gamma   90.00
#
_symmetry.space_group_name_H-M   'P 1'
#
loop_
_entity.id
_entity.type
_entity.pdbx_description
1 polymer ?
#
loop_
_entity_poly.entity_id
_entity_poly.type
_entity_poly.pdbx_seq_one_letter_code
_entity_poly.pdbx_strand_id
1 'polypeptide(L)'
;MDNRVVWLTGLSGAGKTTIAMAAAERFGCEVLDGDTIRDFFSNNDFSREGRERHLLGVARMAKMISKHTPVLCSFITPYEDVRLKIIDILSENAVMVHVSTSIEICEERDAKGLYAKARSGEISNFTGITDPFDTPNCAHLSLDSSGGVGKSIDELVDQLAHLFEKPRGVLLPGRWQPLHVGHEWLIQQELDQGKHVIVGIRDTPVSESDPYSAQLRKRMIEHRYAGENVEAWIMPDIEAVSYGRKVGYEIREAEDIPVEVFEISATGVRGGDHANVSERVMEFMITEGIWDGQ
;
A
#
# COMPACT_ATOMS: atom_id res chain seq x y z
N MET A 1 -1.27 -6.12 -3.96
CA MET A 1 -1.06 -4.66 -4.22
C MET A 1 0.02 -4.16 -3.28
N ASP A 2 0.95 -3.33 -3.79
CA ASP A 2 1.93 -2.69 -2.91
C ASP A 2 1.21 -1.70 -1.98
N ASN A 3 1.64 -1.64 -0.71
CA ASN A 3 1.10 -0.67 0.22
C ASN A 3 1.50 0.75 -0.19
N ARG A 4 0.68 1.74 0.18
CA ARG A 4 0.95 3.15 -0.17
C ARG A 4 2.18 3.70 0.55
N VAL A 5 2.88 4.61 -0.12
CA VAL A 5 3.90 5.47 0.46
C VAL A 5 3.33 6.88 0.58
N VAL A 6 3.07 7.33 1.80
CA VAL A 6 2.63 8.69 2.08
C VAL A 6 3.85 9.53 2.43
N TRP A 7 4.15 10.51 1.57
CA TRP A 7 5.30 11.39 1.70
C TRP A 7 4.88 12.76 2.21
N LEU A 8 5.17 13.04 3.48
CA LEU A 8 4.93 14.35 4.09
C LEU A 8 6.06 15.30 3.71
N THR A 9 5.73 16.42 3.08
CA THR A 9 6.64 17.53 2.77
C THR A 9 6.22 18.79 3.52
N GLY A 10 7.15 19.69 3.82
CA GLY A 10 6.89 20.93 4.54
C GLY A 10 8.11 21.45 5.28
N LEU A 11 8.06 22.68 5.78
CA LEU A 11 9.14 23.36 6.49
C LEU A 11 9.59 22.61 7.76
N SER A 12 10.79 22.89 8.24
CA SER A 12 11.22 22.47 9.58
C SER A 12 10.24 23.03 10.63
N GLY A 13 9.87 22.24 11.64
CA GLY A 13 8.86 22.67 12.62
C GLY A 13 7.41 22.65 12.16
N ALA A 14 7.11 22.27 10.92
CA ALA A 14 5.73 22.17 10.41
C ALA A 14 4.89 21.05 11.04
N GLY A 15 5.47 20.15 11.84
CA GLY A 15 4.73 19.06 12.52
C GLY A 15 4.73 17.71 11.78
N LYS A 16 5.48 17.58 10.69
CA LYS A 16 5.52 16.35 9.86
C LYS A 16 5.80 15.08 10.67
N THR A 17 6.87 15.07 11.47
CA THR A 17 7.25 13.90 12.29
C THR A 17 6.18 13.54 13.31
N THR A 18 5.57 14.55 13.93
CA THR A 18 4.49 14.34 14.93
C THR A 18 3.27 13.70 14.26
N ILE A 19 2.87 14.19 13.10
CA ILE A 19 1.76 13.63 12.29
C ILE A 19 2.12 12.20 11.86
N ALA A 20 3.33 12.00 11.34
CA ALA A 20 3.78 10.69 10.88
C ALA A 20 3.76 9.63 11.99
N MET A 21 4.25 9.97 13.17
CA MET A 21 4.28 9.05 14.32
C MET A 21 2.87 8.69 14.81
N ALA A 22 1.99 9.70 14.94
CA ALA A 22 0.60 9.47 15.35
C ALA A 22 -0.18 8.62 14.31
N ALA A 23 0.02 8.89 13.02
CA ALA A 23 -0.59 8.11 11.95
C ALA A 23 -0.03 6.68 11.91
N ALA A 24 1.27 6.50 12.16
CA ALA A 24 1.90 5.18 12.21
C ALA A 24 1.36 4.31 13.36
N GLU A 25 1.17 4.89 14.54
CA GLU A 25 0.56 4.21 15.68
C GLU A 25 -0.88 3.77 15.35
N ARG A 26 -1.65 4.62 14.69
CA ARG A 26 -3.06 4.36 14.36
C ARG A 26 -3.23 3.35 13.21
N PHE A 27 -2.40 3.41 12.17
CA PHE A 27 -2.59 2.64 10.92
C PHE A 27 -1.57 1.49 10.75
N GLY A 28 -0.62 1.33 11.66
CA GLY A 28 0.38 0.26 11.59
C GLY A 28 1.36 0.46 10.42
N CYS A 29 1.87 1.69 10.25
CA CYS A 29 2.80 2.04 9.17
C CYS A 29 4.24 2.09 9.66
N GLU A 30 5.21 1.83 8.78
CA GLU A 30 6.62 2.15 9.03
C GLU A 30 6.88 3.64 8.80
N VAL A 31 7.72 4.25 9.64
CA VAL A 31 8.09 5.67 9.53
C VAL A 31 9.54 5.83 9.09
N LEU A 32 9.74 6.55 8.00
CA LEU A 32 11.05 7.04 7.58
C LEU A 32 11.13 8.55 7.90
N ASP A 33 11.81 8.89 8.98
CA ASP A 33 11.99 10.29 9.41
C ASP A 33 13.32 10.84 8.94
N GLY A 34 13.32 12.12 8.54
CA GLY A 34 14.47 12.76 7.90
C GLY A 34 15.72 12.82 8.79
N ASP A 35 15.58 13.10 10.08
CA ASP A 35 16.71 13.17 10.99
C ASP A 35 17.24 11.77 11.29
N THR A 36 16.36 10.81 11.57
CA THR A 36 16.71 9.42 11.84
C THR A 36 17.44 8.77 10.68
N ILE A 37 16.96 8.97 9.46
CA ILE A 37 17.58 8.38 8.27
C ILE A 37 18.91 9.06 7.92
N ARG A 38 19.04 10.36 8.15
CA ARG A 38 20.33 11.05 7.99
C ARG A 38 21.36 10.59 8.99
N ASP A 39 20.98 10.42 10.25
CA ASP A 39 21.86 9.90 11.30
C ASP A 39 22.30 8.47 10.98
N PHE A 40 21.36 7.60 10.59
CA PHE A 40 21.67 6.22 10.18
C PHE A 40 22.70 6.13 9.06
N PHE A 41 22.62 7.00 8.04
CA PHE A 41 23.57 7.05 6.93
C PHE A 41 24.77 7.98 7.18
N SER A 42 24.88 8.60 8.36
CA SER A 42 25.88 9.63 8.67
C SER A 42 25.97 10.74 7.60
N ASN A 43 24.81 11.13 7.05
CA ASN A 43 24.72 12.06 5.92
C ASN A 43 24.48 13.50 6.38
N ASN A 44 25.54 14.31 6.33
CA ASN A 44 25.52 15.73 6.67
C ASN A 44 25.61 16.66 5.45
N ASP A 45 25.40 16.15 4.25
CA ASP A 45 25.39 16.95 3.03
C ASP A 45 24.00 17.59 2.84
N PHE A 46 23.92 18.91 3.11
CA PHE A 46 22.71 19.73 2.95
C PHE A 46 22.77 20.61 1.68
N SER A 47 23.72 20.39 0.78
CA SER A 47 23.70 21.00 -0.55
C SER A 47 22.46 20.53 -1.33
N ARG A 48 22.08 21.26 -2.38
CA ARG A 48 20.96 20.88 -3.25
C ARG A 48 21.15 19.44 -3.78
N GLU A 49 22.31 19.13 -4.31
CA GLU A 49 22.67 17.83 -4.86
C GLU A 49 22.70 16.73 -3.78
N GLY A 50 23.20 17.07 -2.59
CA GLY A 50 23.21 16.16 -1.44
C GLY A 50 21.80 15.83 -0.95
N ARG A 51 20.93 16.84 -0.88
CA ARG A 51 19.50 16.64 -0.54
C ARG A 51 18.79 15.77 -1.58
N GLU A 52 18.96 16.07 -2.88
CA GLU A 52 18.35 15.30 -3.95
C GLU A 52 18.80 13.84 -3.90
N ARG A 53 20.11 13.57 -3.86
CA ARG A 53 20.65 12.20 -3.78
C ARG A 53 20.08 11.43 -2.59
N HIS A 54 20.03 12.06 -1.43
CA HIS A 54 19.49 11.49 -0.20
C HIS A 54 18.01 11.13 -0.36
N LEU A 55 17.17 12.07 -0.77
CA LEU A 55 15.73 11.91 -0.89
C LEU A 55 15.35 10.85 -1.94
N LEU A 56 16.04 10.80 -3.08
CA LEU A 56 15.82 9.75 -4.09
C LEU A 56 16.26 8.37 -3.58
N GLY A 57 17.31 8.30 -2.75
CA GLY A 57 17.70 7.06 -2.06
C GLY A 57 16.62 6.58 -1.09
N VAL A 58 16.08 7.50 -0.28
CA VAL A 58 14.97 7.20 0.64
C VAL A 58 13.71 6.77 -0.13
N ALA A 59 13.38 7.40 -1.26
CA ALA A 59 12.22 7.00 -2.07
C ALA A 59 12.33 5.55 -2.57
N ARG A 60 13.53 5.12 -3.02
CA ARG A 60 13.77 3.73 -3.40
C ARG A 60 13.64 2.76 -2.22
N MET A 61 14.13 3.15 -1.04
CA MET A 61 13.99 2.37 0.20
C MET A 61 12.51 2.27 0.60
N ALA A 62 11.76 3.37 0.59
CA ALA A 62 10.34 3.38 0.87
C ALA A 62 9.55 2.46 -0.08
N LYS A 63 9.89 2.48 -1.38
CA LYS A 63 9.30 1.57 -2.38
C LYS A 63 9.56 0.09 -2.07
N MET A 64 10.74 -0.24 -1.56
CA MET A 64 11.06 -1.63 -1.16
C MET A 64 10.25 -2.06 0.07
N ILE A 65 10.16 -1.20 1.08
CA ILE A 65 9.43 -1.47 2.32
C ILE A 65 7.92 -1.55 2.04
N SER A 66 7.39 -0.71 1.14
CA SER A 66 5.96 -0.67 0.81
C SER A 66 5.42 -1.95 0.18
N LYS A 67 6.27 -2.87 -0.24
CA LYS A 67 5.84 -4.23 -0.64
C LYS A 67 5.28 -5.05 0.52
N HIS A 68 5.59 -4.68 1.75
CA HIS A 68 5.24 -5.45 2.94
C HIS A 68 4.35 -4.69 3.92
N THR A 69 4.49 -3.37 4.00
CA THR A 69 3.76 -2.53 4.94
C THR A 69 3.60 -1.10 4.39
N PRO A 70 2.54 -0.36 4.74
CA PRO A 70 2.44 1.05 4.39
C PRO A 70 3.60 1.85 4.99
N VAL A 71 4.07 2.88 4.28
CA VAL A 71 5.21 3.69 4.69
C VAL A 71 4.82 5.17 4.77
N LEU A 72 5.19 5.81 5.87
CA LEU A 72 5.12 7.25 6.07
C LEU A 72 6.53 7.85 6.01
N CYS A 73 6.76 8.74 5.05
CA CYS A 73 8.02 9.47 4.90
C CYS A 73 7.84 10.90 5.43
N SER A 74 8.69 11.34 6.37
CA SER A 74 8.66 12.67 6.98
C SER A 74 9.93 13.45 6.63
N PHE A 75 9.87 14.23 5.54
CA PHE A 75 11.02 14.98 5.01
C PHE A 75 10.64 16.40 4.62
N ILE A 76 11.58 17.35 4.67
CA ILE A 76 11.34 18.73 4.19
C ILE A 76 11.04 18.71 2.69
N THR A 77 11.84 18.03 1.89
CA THR A 77 11.74 17.91 0.42
C THR A 77 11.46 19.24 -0.26
N PRO A 78 12.43 20.19 -0.24
CA PRO A 78 12.15 21.59 -0.55
C PRO A 78 11.88 21.90 -2.02
N TYR A 79 12.34 21.06 -2.94
CA TYR A 79 12.34 21.35 -4.37
C TYR A 79 11.27 20.56 -5.12
N GLU A 80 10.48 21.25 -5.97
CA GLU A 80 9.40 20.64 -6.72
C GLU A 80 9.87 19.58 -7.71
N ASP A 81 10.98 19.82 -8.40
CA ASP A 81 11.56 18.86 -9.34
C ASP A 81 11.99 17.54 -8.64
N VAL A 82 12.45 17.64 -7.39
CA VAL A 82 12.80 16.45 -6.58
C VAL A 82 11.56 15.72 -6.13
N ARG A 83 10.47 16.43 -5.75
CA ARG A 83 9.17 15.80 -5.42
C ARG A 83 8.61 15.02 -6.60
N LEU A 84 8.68 15.59 -7.81
CA LEU A 84 8.23 14.90 -9.03
C LEU A 84 9.04 13.63 -9.31
N LYS A 85 10.39 13.67 -9.13
CA LYS A 85 11.24 12.48 -9.25
C LYS A 85 10.91 11.40 -8.20
N ILE A 86 10.54 11.80 -6.98
CA ILE A 86 10.09 10.89 -5.93
C ILE A 86 8.78 10.20 -6.34
N ILE A 87 7.81 10.96 -6.84
CA ILE A 87 6.54 10.44 -7.34
C ILE A 87 6.79 9.43 -8.48
N ASP A 88 7.68 9.75 -9.41
CA ASP A 88 8.04 8.84 -10.51
C ASP A 88 8.65 7.52 -9.99
N ILE A 89 9.55 7.58 -9.01
CA ILE A 89 10.14 6.38 -8.38
C ILE A 89 9.07 5.53 -7.71
N LEU A 90 8.16 6.14 -6.95
CA LEU A 90 7.12 5.46 -6.18
C LEU A 90 5.94 5.02 -7.05
N SER A 91 5.76 5.66 -8.21
CA SER A 91 4.68 5.40 -9.18
C SER A 91 3.29 5.57 -8.55
N GLU A 92 2.33 4.72 -8.89
CA GLU A 92 0.94 4.76 -8.43
C GLU A 92 0.75 4.64 -6.90
N ASN A 93 1.77 4.17 -6.20
CA ASN A 93 1.74 4.05 -4.74
C ASN A 93 2.09 5.35 -4.00
N ALA A 94 2.49 6.40 -4.73
CA ALA A 94 2.90 7.68 -4.16
C ALA A 94 1.70 8.55 -3.78
N VAL A 95 1.67 8.99 -2.53
CA VAL A 95 0.78 10.07 -2.08
C VAL A 95 1.63 11.18 -1.46
N MET A 96 1.75 12.30 -2.14
CA MET A 96 2.45 13.49 -1.63
C MET A 96 1.49 14.33 -0.79
N VAL A 97 1.87 14.62 0.45
CA VAL A 97 1.08 15.42 1.40
C VAL A 97 1.90 16.63 1.83
N HIS A 98 1.36 17.81 1.61
CA HIS A 98 1.96 19.08 2.06
C HIS A 98 1.48 19.43 3.46
N VAL A 99 2.38 19.50 4.44
CA VAL A 99 2.10 20.07 5.77
C VAL A 99 2.37 21.56 5.67
N SER A 100 1.29 22.34 5.45
CA SER A 100 1.31 23.72 4.99
C SER A 100 1.34 24.76 6.12
N THR A 101 2.16 24.49 7.15
CA THR A 101 2.37 25.46 8.23
C THR A 101 3.21 26.64 7.73
N SER A 102 2.78 27.87 8.05
CA SER A 102 3.52 29.06 7.64
C SER A 102 4.90 29.14 8.32
N ILE A 103 5.81 29.85 7.66
CA ILE A 103 7.19 29.97 8.17
C ILE A 103 7.23 30.69 9.51
N GLU A 104 6.34 31.67 9.75
CA GLU A 104 6.25 32.43 11.00
C GLU A 104 5.92 31.50 12.16
N ILE A 105 4.97 30.59 11.98
CA ILE A 105 4.57 29.60 12.99
C ILE A 105 5.68 28.55 13.20
N CYS A 106 6.34 28.12 12.11
CA CYS A 106 7.47 27.20 12.22
C CYS A 106 8.64 27.83 12.99
N GLU A 107 8.92 29.13 12.75
CA GLU A 107 9.95 29.90 13.42
C GLU A 107 9.60 30.18 14.89
N GLU A 108 8.31 30.49 15.19
CA GLU A 108 7.83 30.63 16.58
C GLU A 108 7.98 29.32 17.37
N ARG A 109 7.70 28.18 16.74
CA ARG A 109 7.87 26.87 17.38
C ARG A 109 9.34 26.53 17.62
N ASP A 110 10.20 26.78 16.68
CA ASP A 110 11.65 26.50 16.62
C ASP A 110 12.17 25.47 17.65
N ALA A 111 11.49 24.34 17.76
CA ALA A 111 11.72 23.32 18.78
C ALA A 111 13.17 22.79 18.86
N LYS A 112 13.96 22.99 17.81
CA LYS A 112 15.36 22.57 17.69
C LYS A 112 16.34 23.75 17.70
N GLY A 113 15.88 25.00 17.81
CA GLY A 113 16.70 26.22 17.74
C GLY A 113 17.36 26.42 16.38
N LEU A 114 16.86 25.79 15.32
CA LEU A 114 17.49 25.84 13.98
C LEU A 114 17.19 27.13 13.25
N TYR A 115 16.01 27.73 13.44
CA TYR A 115 15.66 29.03 12.86
C TYR A 115 16.50 30.14 13.42
N ALA A 116 16.67 30.17 14.74
CA ALA A 116 17.57 31.16 15.40
C ALA A 116 18.99 31.07 14.85
N LYS A 117 19.52 29.85 14.67
CA LYS A 117 20.87 29.63 14.10
C LYS A 117 20.96 30.00 12.62
N ALA A 118 19.90 29.77 11.83
CA ALA A 118 19.85 30.16 10.43
C ALA A 118 19.81 31.70 10.29
N ARG A 119 19.03 32.39 11.13
CA ARG A 119 18.95 33.86 11.18
C ARG A 119 20.27 34.51 11.64
N SER A 120 21.00 33.89 12.58
CA SER A 120 22.34 34.35 13.00
C SER A 120 23.44 34.07 11.97
N GLY A 121 23.17 33.29 10.93
CA GLY A 121 24.14 32.89 9.91
C GLY A 121 25.04 31.72 10.32
N GLU A 122 24.75 31.05 11.44
CA GLU A 122 25.48 29.85 11.89
C GLU A 122 25.17 28.64 10.99
N ILE A 123 23.99 28.60 10.37
CA ILE A 123 23.57 27.53 9.46
C ILE A 123 23.35 28.12 8.08
N SER A 124 24.09 27.64 7.09
CA SER A 124 23.86 27.91 5.67
C SER A 124 22.88 26.90 5.06
N ASN A 125 22.26 27.23 3.93
CA ASN A 125 21.34 26.37 3.18
C ASN A 125 20.15 25.87 4.02
N PHE A 126 19.61 26.75 4.89
CA PHE A 126 18.45 26.42 5.70
C PHE A 126 17.17 26.73 4.92
N THR A 127 16.37 25.69 4.66
CA THR A 127 15.14 25.76 3.86
C THR A 127 14.13 26.76 4.45
N GLY A 128 13.68 27.69 3.65
CA GLY A 128 12.74 28.76 4.03
C GLY A 128 13.42 30.04 4.52
N ILE A 129 14.74 30.04 4.79
CA ILE A 129 15.50 31.24 5.23
C ILE A 129 16.59 31.60 4.21
N THR A 130 17.59 30.73 4.02
CA THR A 130 18.72 30.94 3.09
C THR A 130 18.68 30.00 1.90
N ASP A 131 17.76 29.05 1.87
CA ASP A 131 17.52 28.09 0.79
C ASP A 131 16.00 28.06 0.50
N PRO A 132 15.55 28.00 -0.77
CA PRO A 132 14.15 28.07 -1.11
C PRO A 132 13.35 26.85 -0.66
N PHE A 133 12.05 27.06 -0.48
CA PHE A 133 11.04 26.01 -0.39
C PHE A 133 10.00 26.26 -1.48
N ASP A 134 10.04 25.44 -2.53
CA ASP A 134 9.07 25.57 -3.62
C ASP A 134 7.67 25.14 -3.14
N THR A 135 6.64 25.84 -3.59
CA THR A 135 5.25 25.43 -3.32
C THR A 135 5.00 24.03 -3.87
N PRO A 136 4.50 23.07 -3.06
CA PRO A 136 4.25 21.70 -3.52
C PRO A 136 3.01 21.60 -4.43
N ASN A 137 3.15 21.94 -5.71
CA ASN A 137 2.06 21.88 -6.68
C ASN A 137 1.65 20.43 -7.01
N CYS A 138 2.55 19.46 -6.79
CA CYS A 138 2.28 18.04 -6.95
C CYS A 138 1.63 17.38 -5.72
N ALA A 139 1.28 18.14 -4.68
CA ALA A 139 0.68 17.58 -3.48
C ALA A 139 -0.76 17.11 -3.73
N HIS A 140 -1.07 15.89 -3.34
CA HIS A 140 -2.40 15.30 -3.42
C HIS A 140 -3.32 15.77 -2.30
N LEU A 141 -2.73 16.17 -1.17
CA LEU A 141 -3.42 16.67 0.02
C LEU A 141 -2.57 17.75 0.68
N SER A 142 -3.22 18.78 1.22
CA SER A 142 -2.58 19.80 2.05
C SER A 142 -3.18 19.78 3.45
N LEU A 143 -2.31 19.70 4.46
CA LEU A 143 -2.67 19.67 5.88
C LEU A 143 -2.17 20.96 6.53
N ASP A 144 -3.06 21.81 6.99
CA ASP A 144 -2.69 22.99 7.78
C ASP A 144 -2.56 22.64 9.26
N SER A 145 -1.32 22.69 9.77
CA SER A 145 -1.04 22.44 11.19
C SER A 145 -0.85 23.71 12.01
N SER A 146 -1.37 24.85 11.55
CA SER A 146 -1.26 26.15 12.24
C SER A 146 -2.11 26.25 13.51
N GLY A 147 -3.16 25.44 13.65
CA GLY A 147 -3.94 25.30 14.89
C GLY A 147 -3.14 24.59 15.99
N GLY A 148 -3.37 24.93 17.27
CA GLY A 148 -2.60 24.38 18.42
C GLY A 148 -2.52 22.85 18.47
N VAL A 149 -1.44 22.34 19.06
CA VAL A 149 -0.89 20.98 18.93
C VAL A 149 -1.87 19.82 19.27
N GLY A 150 -2.90 20.03 20.08
CA GLY A 150 -3.73 18.92 20.59
C GLY A 150 -4.95 18.57 19.71
N LYS A 151 -5.62 19.59 19.16
CA LYS A 151 -6.84 19.39 18.34
C LYS A 151 -6.52 19.07 16.89
N SER A 152 -5.35 19.48 16.42
CA SER A 152 -4.97 19.39 15.02
C SER A 152 -4.38 18.03 14.61
N ILE A 153 -3.75 17.28 15.52
CA ILE A 153 -3.10 16.00 15.17
C ILE A 153 -4.14 14.95 14.83
N ASP A 154 -5.13 14.76 15.69
CA ASP A 154 -6.19 13.75 15.42
C ASP A 154 -6.98 14.10 14.17
N GLU A 155 -7.33 15.38 13.97
CA GLU A 155 -8.01 15.84 12.75
C GLU A 155 -7.14 15.64 11.48
N LEU A 156 -5.82 15.87 11.58
CA LEU A 156 -4.89 15.66 10.47
C LEU A 156 -4.71 14.17 10.17
N VAL A 157 -4.64 13.34 11.22
CA VAL A 157 -4.57 11.87 11.07
C VAL A 157 -5.88 11.33 10.48
N ASP A 158 -7.03 11.87 10.86
CA ASP A 158 -8.32 11.51 10.25
C ASP A 158 -8.36 11.82 8.75
N GLN A 159 -7.79 12.95 8.32
CA GLN A 159 -7.68 13.27 6.90
C GLN A 159 -6.80 12.27 6.12
N LEU A 160 -5.85 11.62 6.79
CA LEU A 160 -5.03 10.57 6.20
C LEU A 160 -5.69 9.19 6.21
N ALA A 161 -6.74 8.98 7.00
CA ALA A 161 -7.32 7.66 7.22
C ALA A 161 -7.69 6.96 5.91
N HIS A 162 -8.33 7.66 4.97
CA HIS A 162 -8.74 7.11 3.68
C HIS A 162 -7.57 6.60 2.81
N LEU A 163 -6.32 7.04 3.09
CA LEU A 163 -5.13 6.57 2.38
C LEU A 163 -4.66 5.20 2.87
N PHE A 164 -5.06 4.81 4.08
CA PHE A 164 -4.66 3.58 4.76
C PHE A 164 -5.82 2.62 5.00
N GLU A 165 -7.05 3.06 4.73
CA GLU A 165 -8.23 2.19 4.83
C GLU A 165 -8.08 1.01 3.88
N LYS A 166 -8.01 -0.19 4.45
CA LYS A 166 -8.16 -1.41 3.67
C LYS A 166 -9.64 -1.59 3.38
N PRO A 167 -10.04 -1.78 2.12
CA PRO A 167 -11.44 -2.06 1.82
C PRO A 167 -11.88 -3.29 2.61
N ARG A 168 -13.09 -3.21 3.20
CA ARG A 168 -13.72 -4.41 3.78
C ARG A 168 -13.97 -5.39 2.64
N GLY A 169 -13.36 -6.57 2.74
CA GLY A 169 -13.44 -7.58 1.70
C GLY A 169 -14.30 -8.77 2.11
N VAL A 170 -14.76 -9.50 1.12
CA VAL A 170 -15.35 -10.83 1.29
C VAL A 170 -14.24 -11.85 1.11
N LEU A 171 -14.00 -12.68 2.13
CA LEU A 171 -13.01 -13.77 2.05
C LEU A 171 -13.69 -15.01 1.46
N LEU A 172 -13.14 -15.50 0.37
CA LEU A 172 -13.52 -16.76 -0.28
C LEU A 172 -12.38 -17.78 -0.08
N PRO A 173 -12.44 -18.62 0.96
CA PRO A 173 -11.41 -19.61 1.22
C PRO A 173 -11.60 -20.86 0.36
N GLY A 174 -10.52 -21.36 -0.25
CA GLY A 174 -10.60 -22.53 -1.11
C GLY A 174 -9.25 -23.14 -1.48
N ARG A 175 -9.29 -24.26 -2.22
CA ARG A 175 -8.08 -24.90 -2.77
C ARG A 175 -7.67 -24.34 -4.12
N TRP A 176 -8.64 -23.96 -4.97
CA TRP A 176 -8.42 -23.32 -6.28
C TRP A 176 -7.48 -24.13 -7.21
N GLN A 177 -7.80 -25.41 -7.46
CA GLN A 177 -6.94 -26.42 -8.07
C GLN A 177 -7.44 -27.00 -9.42
N PRO A 178 -7.42 -26.31 -10.56
CA PRO A 178 -7.11 -24.88 -10.80
C PRO A 178 -8.32 -23.96 -10.58
N LEU A 179 -8.12 -22.68 -10.84
CA LEU A 179 -9.23 -21.74 -11.01
C LEU A 179 -10.06 -22.15 -12.23
N HIS A 180 -11.39 -22.17 -12.11
CA HIS A 180 -12.33 -22.54 -13.18
C HIS A 180 -13.58 -21.67 -13.11
N VAL A 181 -14.43 -21.74 -14.13
CA VAL A 181 -15.62 -20.89 -14.28
C VAL A 181 -16.53 -20.91 -13.03
N GLY A 182 -16.68 -22.06 -12.36
CA GLY A 182 -17.43 -22.13 -11.10
C GLY A 182 -16.83 -21.28 -9.98
N HIS A 183 -15.51 -21.23 -9.88
CA HIS A 183 -14.83 -20.34 -8.94
C HIS A 183 -14.97 -18.87 -9.38
N GLU A 184 -14.84 -18.59 -10.65
CA GLU A 184 -14.99 -17.24 -11.20
C GLU A 184 -16.41 -16.71 -10.96
N TRP A 185 -17.42 -17.57 -11.07
CA TRP A 185 -18.81 -17.21 -10.76
C TRP A 185 -18.97 -16.72 -9.31
N LEU A 186 -18.40 -17.44 -8.33
CA LEU A 186 -18.41 -17.02 -6.92
C LEU A 186 -17.76 -15.67 -6.70
N ILE A 187 -16.63 -15.43 -7.32
CA ILE A 187 -15.90 -14.17 -7.23
C ILE A 187 -16.72 -13.05 -7.86
N GLN A 188 -17.33 -13.30 -9.04
CA GLN A 188 -18.12 -12.32 -9.77
C GLN A 188 -19.35 -11.87 -9.00
N GLN A 189 -20.03 -12.78 -8.27
CA GLN A 189 -21.20 -12.42 -7.44
C GLN A 189 -20.87 -11.32 -6.42
N GLU A 190 -19.68 -11.33 -5.85
CA GLU A 190 -19.26 -10.32 -4.88
C GLU A 190 -18.75 -9.04 -5.56
N LEU A 191 -18.08 -9.17 -6.71
CA LEU A 191 -17.63 -8.03 -7.52
C LEU A 191 -18.82 -7.23 -8.07
N ASP A 192 -19.89 -7.88 -8.52
CA ASP A 192 -21.11 -7.23 -9.03
C ASP A 192 -21.83 -6.40 -7.96
N GLN A 193 -21.61 -6.72 -6.67
CA GLN A 193 -22.05 -5.93 -5.54
C GLN A 193 -21.09 -4.79 -5.17
N GLY A 194 -20.03 -4.56 -5.96
CA GLY A 194 -19.02 -3.54 -5.71
C GLY A 194 -18.07 -3.84 -4.56
N LYS A 195 -17.99 -5.11 -4.11
CA LYS A 195 -17.16 -5.50 -2.97
C LYS A 195 -15.74 -5.77 -3.39
N HIS A 196 -14.83 -5.64 -2.44
CA HIS A 196 -13.47 -6.16 -2.54
C HIS A 196 -13.47 -7.65 -2.22
N VAL A 197 -12.83 -8.47 -3.05
CA VAL A 197 -12.79 -9.92 -2.88
C VAL A 197 -11.40 -10.37 -2.50
N ILE A 198 -11.30 -11.12 -1.41
CA ILE A 198 -10.07 -11.75 -0.95
C ILE A 198 -10.18 -13.25 -1.21
N VAL A 199 -9.41 -13.74 -2.16
CA VAL A 199 -9.33 -15.17 -2.46
C VAL A 199 -8.30 -15.82 -1.54
N GLY A 200 -8.80 -16.55 -0.54
CA GLY A 200 -7.98 -17.26 0.43
C GLY A 200 -7.52 -18.63 -0.10
N ILE A 201 -6.25 -18.75 -0.45
CA ILE A 201 -5.66 -19.97 -1.00
C ILE A 201 -5.10 -20.81 0.15
N ARG A 202 -5.70 -21.97 0.43
CA ARG A 202 -5.18 -22.89 1.45
C ARG A 202 -3.84 -23.45 1.02
N ASP A 203 -2.82 -23.35 1.88
CA ASP A 203 -1.46 -23.87 1.59
C ASP A 203 -1.40 -25.38 1.84
N THR A 204 -2.08 -26.11 0.96
CA THR A 204 -2.06 -27.59 0.97
C THR A 204 -0.76 -28.13 0.39
N PRO A 205 -0.20 -29.24 0.91
CA PRO A 205 0.92 -29.93 0.28
C PRO A 205 0.58 -30.33 -1.17
N VAL A 206 1.58 -30.23 -2.04
CA VAL A 206 1.43 -30.72 -3.42
C VAL A 206 1.24 -32.23 -3.42
N SER A 207 0.19 -32.71 -4.07
CA SER A 207 -0.19 -34.14 -4.15
C SER A 207 -0.88 -34.40 -5.49
N GLU A 208 -1.25 -35.63 -5.72
CA GLU A 208 -2.01 -36.02 -6.92
C GLU A 208 -3.37 -35.31 -6.98
N SER A 209 -4.04 -35.10 -5.84
CA SER A 209 -5.31 -34.37 -5.74
C SER A 209 -5.13 -32.84 -5.75
N ASP A 210 -3.97 -32.33 -5.35
CA ASP A 210 -3.64 -30.91 -5.26
C ASP A 210 -2.29 -30.62 -6.00
N PRO A 211 -2.26 -30.74 -7.34
CA PRO A 211 -0.99 -30.72 -8.09
C PRO A 211 -0.33 -29.35 -8.19
N TYR A 212 -1.04 -28.26 -7.91
CA TYR A 212 -0.53 -26.90 -8.05
C TYR A 212 -0.17 -26.31 -6.68
N SER A 213 1.06 -25.82 -6.55
CA SER A 213 1.50 -25.15 -5.32
C SER A 213 0.65 -23.90 -5.02
N ALA A 214 0.57 -23.50 -3.75
CA ALA A 214 -0.15 -22.28 -3.37
C ALA A 214 0.37 -21.03 -4.11
N GLN A 215 1.68 -20.94 -4.34
CA GLN A 215 2.29 -19.83 -5.09
C GLN A 215 1.85 -19.80 -6.55
N LEU A 216 1.76 -20.96 -7.21
CA LEU A 216 1.30 -21.04 -8.59
C LEU A 216 -0.18 -20.65 -8.71
N ARG A 217 -1.03 -21.13 -7.79
CA ARG A 217 -2.46 -20.75 -7.74
C ARG A 217 -2.66 -19.28 -7.47
N LYS A 218 -1.82 -18.68 -6.61
CA LYS A 218 -1.82 -17.23 -6.36
C LYS A 218 -1.55 -16.46 -7.64
N ARG A 219 -0.47 -16.78 -8.37
CA ARG A 219 -0.15 -16.13 -9.64
C ARG A 219 -1.25 -16.30 -10.70
N MET A 220 -1.91 -17.46 -10.73
CA MET A 220 -3.04 -17.72 -11.65
C MET A 220 -4.21 -16.77 -11.35
N ILE A 221 -4.57 -16.59 -10.09
CA ILE A 221 -5.65 -15.68 -9.67
C ILE A 221 -5.27 -14.22 -9.94
N GLU A 222 -4.04 -13.82 -9.60
CA GLU A 222 -3.54 -12.47 -9.85
C GLU A 222 -3.49 -12.14 -11.34
N HIS A 223 -3.15 -13.11 -12.19
CA HIS A 223 -3.19 -12.94 -13.65
C HIS A 223 -4.62 -12.79 -14.17
N ARG A 224 -5.53 -13.66 -13.72
CA ARG A 224 -6.95 -13.63 -14.16
C ARG A 224 -7.63 -12.30 -13.80
N TYR A 225 -7.39 -11.80 -12.60
CA TYR A 225 -8.06 -10.62 -12.05
C TYR A 225 -7.18 -9.36 -12.03
N ALA A 226 -6.15 -9.31 -12.90
CA ALA A 226 -5.31 -8.14 -13.01
C ALA A 226 -6.13 -6.86 -13.32
N GLY A 227 -6.06 -5.87 -12.42
CA GLY A 227 -6.81 -4.62 -12.54
C GLY A 227 -8.24 -4.67 -11.98
N GLU A 228 -8.70 -5.79 -11.45
CA GLU A 228 -9.98 -5.95 -10.78
C GLU A 228 -9.83 -5.85 -9.24
N ASN A 229 -10.95 -5.66 -8.53
CA ASN A 229 -10.94 -5.49 -7.07
C ASN A 229 -10.83 -6.84 -6.33
N VAL A 230 -9.85 -7.65 -6.73
CA VAL A 230 -9.57 -9.00 -6.20
C VAL A 230 -8.14 -9.07 -5.69
N GLU A 231 -7.97 -9.65 -4.50
CA GLU A 231 -6.67 -9.90 -3.88
C GLU A 231 -6.51 -11.39 -3.53
N ALA A 232 -5.36 -11.99 -3.82
CA ALA A 232 -5.09 -13.40 -3.53
C ALA A 232 -4.14 -13.55 -2.34
N TRP A 233 -4.58 -14.22 -1.28
CA TRP A 233 -3.81 -14.48 -0.07
C TRP A 233 -3.52 -15.98 0.09
N ILE A 234 -2.26 -16.33 0.34
CA ILE A 234 -1.93 -17.67 0.81
C ILE A 234 -2.16 -17.71 2.31
N MET A 235 -2.99 -18.62 2.75
CA MET A 235 -3.36 -18.83 4.15
C MET A 235 -2.98 -20.24 4.58
N PRO A 236 -2.66 -20.48 5.86
CA PRO A 236 -2.41 -21.83 6.35
C PRO A 236 -3.53 -22.80 5.94
N ASP A 237 -3.21 -24.08 5.82
CA ASP A 237 -4.24 -25.09 5.64
C ASP A 237 -5.04 -25.23 6.93
N ILE A 238 -6.28 -24.73 6.91
CA ILE A 238 -7.15 -24.64 8.07
C ILE A 238 -8.12 -25.82 8.11
N GLU A 239 -8.30 -26.38 9.29
CA GLU A 239 -9.27 -27.45 9.54
C GLU A 239 -10.69 -26.90 9.75
N ALA A 240 -10.80 -25.76 10.43
CA ALA A 240 -12.09 -25.14 10.76
C ALA A 240 -11.97 -23.61 10.94
N VAL A 241 -13.11 -22.94 10.77
CA VAL A 241 -13.26 -21.54 11.15
C VAL A 241 -14.15 -21.46 12.40
N SER A 242 -13.55 -21.04 13.52
CA SER A 242 -14.28 -20.77 14.75
C SER A 242 -14.44 -19.27 14.96
N TYR A 243 -15.64 -18.83 15.28
CA TYR A 243 -15.91 -17.42 15.54
C TYR A 243 -16.68 -17.22 16.84
N GLY A 244 -16.37 -16.13 17.53
CA GLY A 244 -17.04 -15.71 18.76
C GLY A 244 -18.31 -14.91 18.47
N ARG A 245 -19.02 -14.55 19.53
CA ARG A 245 -20.20 -13.68 19.42
C ARG A 245 -19.82 -12.27 19.00
N LYS A 246 -20.57 -11.67 18.07
CA LYS A 246 -20.41 -10.26 17.62
C LYS A 246 -19.04 -9.97 16.98
N VAL A 247 -18.54 -10.88 16.15
CA VAL A 247 -17.26 -10.69 15.43
C VAL A 247 -17.30 -9.62 14.33
N GLY A 248 -18.48 -9.10 13.99
CA GLY A 248 -18.62 -7.99 13.04
C GLY A 248 -18.53 -8.36 11.57
N TYR A 249 -18.53 -9.65 11.22
CA TYR A 249 -18.67 -10.13 9.84
C TYR A 249 -19.81 -11.14 9.72
N GLU A 250 -20.33 -11.28 8.51
CA GLU A 250 -21.39 -12.21 8.11
C GLU A 250 -20.76 -13.49 7.55
N ILE A 251 -21.38 -14.63 7.83
CA ILE A 251 -21.05 -15.89 7.18
C ILE A 251 -22.18 -16.18 6.21
N ARG A 252 -21.83 -16.36 4.94
CA ARG A 252 -22.77 -16.65 3.87
C ARG A 252 -22.37 -17.92 3.16
N GLU A 253 -23.34 -18.73 2.82
CA GLU A 253 -23.18 -19.80 1.85
C GLU A 253 -23.62 -19.27 0.48
N ALA A 254 -23.02 -19.78 -0.59
CA ALA A 254 -23.44 -19.42 -1.93
C ALA A 254 -24.84 -20.02 -2.19
N GLU A 255 -25.80 -19.16 -2.49
CA GLU A 255 -27.18 -19.52 -2.81
C GLU A 255 -27.41 -19.37 -4.32
N ASP A 256 -28.45 -20.04 -4.84
CA ASP A 256 -28.88 -19.93 -6.24
C ASP A 256 -27.79 -20.23 -7.28
N ILE A 257 -26.88 -21.18 -6.96
CA ILE A 257 -25.82 -21.59 -7.90
C ILE A 257 -26.49 -22.25 -9.12
N PRO A 258 -26.25 -21.74 -10.34
CA PRO A 258 -26.75 -22.37 -11.56
C PRO A 258 -26.31 -23.83 -11.67
N VAL A 259 -27.16 -24.70 -12.18
CA VAL A 259 -26.89 -26.16 -12.27
C VAL A 259 -25.61 -26.42 -13.07
N GLU A 260 -25.44 -25.70 -14.16
CA GLU A 260 -24.26 -25.77 -15.03
C GLU A 260 -22.95 -25.33 -14.32
N VAL A 261 -23.05 -24.45 -13.30
CA VAL A 261 -21.91 -24.02 -12.48
C VAL A 261 -21.64 -25.01 -11.35
N PHE A 262 -22.73 -25.56 -10.75
CA PHE A 262 -22.65 -26.51 -9.64
C PHE A 262 -21.96 -27.83 -10.03
N GLU A 263 -22.14 -28.28 -11.28
CA GLU A 263 -21.54 -29.49 -11.79
C GLU A 263 -20.04 -29.38 -12.12
N ILE A 264 -19.51 -28.13 -12.20
CA ILE A 264 -18.10 -27.91 -12.52
C ILE A 264 -17.20 -28.29 -11.31
N SER A 265 -16.19 -29.08 -11.58
CA SER A 265 -15.23 -29.45 -10.53
C SER A 265 -13.78 -29.31 -11.02
N ALA A 266 -12.90 -28.90 -10.13
CA ALA A 266 -11.46 -28.86 -10.42
C ALA A 266 -10.89 -30.21 -10.86
N THR A 267 -11.47 -31.33 -10.42
CA THR A 267 -11.09 -32.68 -10.85
C THR A 267 -11.48 -32.90 -12.32
N GLY A 268 -12.68 -32.49 -12.74
CA GLY A 268 -13.08 -32.54 -14.16
C GLY A 268 -12.16 -31.72 -15.04
N VAL A 269 -11.84 -30.50 -14.63
CA VAL A 269 -10.92 -29.61 -15.37
C VAL A 269 -9.53 -30.25 -15.51
N ARG A 270 -8.97 -30.83 -14.45
CA ARG A 270 -7.70 -31.58 -14.55
C ARG A 270 -7.78 -32.82 -15.42
N GLY A 271 -8.97 -33.41 -15.54
CA GLY A 271 -9.27 -34.56 -16.40
C GLY A 271 -9.49 -34.22 -17.87
N GLY A 272 -9.39 -32.95 -18.26
CA GLY A 272 -9.50 -32.52 -19.65
C GLY A 272 -10.76 -31.70 -19.98
N ASP A 273 -11.59 -31.36 -18.99
CA ASP A 273 -12.75 -30.47 -19.18
C ASP A 273 -12.31 -28.98 -19.21
N HIS A 274 -11.59 -28.64 -20.29
CA HIS A 274 -11.02 -27.29 -20.44
C HIS A 274 -12.08 -26.26 -20.89
N ALA A 275 -13.27 -26.68 -21.32
CA ALA A 275 -14.37 -25.78 -21.65
C ALA A 275 -14.83 -24.95 -20.44
N ASN A 276 -14.55 -25.41 -19.22
CA ASN A 276 -14.87 -24.76 -17.97
C ASN A 276 -13.72 -23.93 -17.40
N VAL A 277 -12.76 -23.54 -18.22
CA VAL A 277 -11.65 -22.65 -17.86
C VAL A 277 -11.72 -21.38 -18.71
N SER A 278 -11.64 -20.19 -18.11
CA SER A 278 -11.67 -18.95 -18.88
C SER A 278 -10.39 -18.75 -19.68
N GLU A 279 -10.49 -17.96 -20.76
CA GLU A 279 -9.40 -17.70 -21.69
C GLU A 279 -8.13 -17.19 -20.98
N ARG A 280 -8.26 -16.24 -20.05
CA ARG A 280 -7.12 -15.70 -19.28
C ARG A 280 -6.44 -16.76 -18.39
N VAL A 281 -7.21 -17.68 -17.82
CA VAL A 281 -6.63 -18.78 -17.03
C VAL A 281 -5.94 -19.79 -17.93
N MET A 282 -6.51 -20.07 -19.11
CA MET A 282 -5.87 -20.93 -20.13
C MET A 282 -4.54 -20.34 -20.60
N GLU A 283 -4.50 -19.06 -20.94
CA GLU A 283 -3.26 -18.35 -21.31
C GLU A 283 -2.18 -18.49 -20.24
N PHE A 284 -2.55 -18.28 -18.98
CA PHE A 284 -1.63 -18.47 -17.87
C PHE A 284 -1.12 -19.91 -17.79
N MET A 285 -2.01 -20.90 -17.88
CA MET A 285 -1.65 -22.32 -17.78
C MET A 285 -0.72 -22.76 -18.91
N ILE A 286 -0.91 -22.27 -20.12
CA ILE A 286 -0.02 -22.50 -21.27
C ILE A 286 1.34 -21.85 -21.02
N THR A 287 1.36 -20.58 -20.57
CA THR A 287 2.60 -19.83 -20.32
C THR A 287 3.46 -20.48 -19.23
N GLU A 288 2.83 -21.02 -18.20
CA GLU A 288 3.52 -21.73 -17.09
C GLU A 288 3.86 -23.19 -17.43
N GLY A 289 3.51 -23.67 -18.63
CA GLY A 289 3.75 -25.06 -19.05
C GLY A 289 2.93 -26.11 -18.29
N ILE A 290 1.77 -25.70 -17.75
CA ILE A 290 0.84 -26.57 -17.01
C ILE A 290 -0.06 -27.32 -18.01
N TRP A 291 -0.30 -26.73 -19.15
CA TRP A 291 -1.12 -27.26 -20.23
C TRP A 291 -0.47 -26.98 -21.58
N ASP A 292 -0.55 -27.95 -22.50
CA ASP A 292 0.10 -27.88 -23.82
C ASP A 292 -0.80 -27.28 -24.93
N GLY A 293 -2.03 -26.88 -24.57
CA GLY A 293 -2.96 -26.24 -25.50
C GLY A 293 -3.66 -27.18 -26.47
N GLN A 294 -3.59 -28.51 -26.24
CA GLN A 294 -4.29 -29.52 -27.07
C GLN A 294 -5.60 -29.98 -26.47
#